data_f424d09a56bedcc479378f2370e749fa
#
_entry.id   f424d09a56bedcc479378f2370e749fa
#
_cell.length_a   1.000
_cell.length_b   1.000
_cell.length_c   1.000
_cell.angle_alpha   90.00
_cell.angle_beta   90.00
_cell.angle_gamma   90.00
#
_symmetry.space_group_name_H-M   'P 1'
#
loop_
_entity.id
_entity.type
_entity.pdbx_description
1 polymer ?
#
loop_
_entity_poly.entity_id
_entity_poly.type
_entity_poly.pdbx_seq_one_letter_code
_entity_poly.pdbx_strand_id
1 'polypeptide(L)'
;MRIAFLTRILAIAFALATLFSNAVYADASREYQLKAAYLLNFARFIYWPMGSFSSAEAEFNICVYGENPFGENLEYLLSKKVQNRSITVNYKEDINNIAGCHILFVGESGKEDFYRISSTMPQNILTVSDIEGFGSKGGMIEFIRVDNKIKFSINVTQSTKSGIKYRSQLLEVAENLR
;
A
#
# COMPACT_ATOMS: atom_id res chain seq x y z
N MET A 1 -4.55 -25.31 -49.35
CA MET A 1 -5.75 -25.03 -48.53
C MET A 1 -5.52 -25.26 -47.02
N ARG A 2 -4.85 -26.32 -46.55
CA ARG A 2 -4.56 -26.60 -45.13
C ARG A 2 -3.64 -25.56 -44.47
N ILE A 3 -2.61 -25.04 -45.15
CA ILE A 3 -1.64 -24.07 -44.58
C ILE A 3 -2.32 -22.71 -44.30
N ALA A 4 -3.18 -22.24 -45.24
CA ALA A 4 -3.91 -20.98 -45.08
C ALA A 4 -4.96 -21.06 -43.94
N PHE A 5 -5.47 -22.23 -43.63
CA PHE A 5 -6.39 -22.45 -42.52
C PHE A 5 -5.65 -22.44 -41.18
N LEU A 6 -4.50 -23.08 -41.08
CA LEU A 6 -3.63 -23.09 -39.90
C LEU A 6 -3.11 -21.69 -39.56
N THR A 7 -2.68 -20.88 -40.53
CA THR A 7 -2.22 -19.51 -40.29
C THR A 7 -3.35 -18.62 -39.79
N ARG A 8 -4.57 -18.79 -40.24
CA ARG A 8 -5.73 -18.03 -39.71
C ARG A 8 -6.07 -18.39 -38.28
N ILE A 9 -6.02 -19.68 -37.92
CA ILE A 9 -6.24 -20.11 -36.52
C ILE A 9 -5.15 -19.54 -35.60
N LEU A 10 -3.89 -19.59 -36.03
CA LEU A 10 -2.78 -19.05 -35.25
C LEU A 10 -2.91 -17.51 -35.03
N ALA A 11 -3.33 -16.79 -36.08
CA ALA A 11 -3.57 -15.36 -36.00
C ALA A 11 -4.73 -14.99 -35.04
N ILE A 12 -5.82 -15.78 -35.08
CA ILE A 12 -6.96 -15.60 -34.17
C ILE A 12 -6.56 -15.91 -32.72
N ALA A 13 -5.82 -16.99 -32.50
CA ALA A 13 -5.33 -17.36 -31.16
C ALA A 13 -4.38 -16.29 -30.59
N PHE A 14 -3.50 -15.72 -31.42
CA PHE A 14 -2.60 -14.64 -31.02
C PHE A 14 -3.37 -13.36 -30.69
N ALA A 15 -4.38 -12.98 -31.50
CA ALA A 15 -5.22 -11.81 -31.25
C ALA A 15 -6.05 -11.97 -29.96
N LEU A 16 -6.57 -13.16 -29.68
CA LEU A 16 -7.27 -13.45 -28.42
C LEU A 16 -6.33 -13.34 -27.21
N ALA A 17 -5.12 -13.88 -27.30
CA ALA A 17 -4.14 -13.81 -26.20
C ALA A 17 -3.78 -12.37 -25.82
N THR A 18 -3.66 -11.46 -26.80
CA THR A 18 -3.38 -10.03 -26.54
C THR A 18 -4.54 -9.30 -25.87
N LEU A 19 -5.78 -9.68 -26.16
CA LEU A 19 -6.97 -9.08 -25.53
C LEU A 19 -7.08 -9.44 -24.04
N PHE A 20 -6.76 -10.69 -23.66
CA PHE A 20 -6.78 -11.13 -22.27
C PHE A 20 -5.69 -10.45 -21.43
N SER A 21 -4.51 -10.22 -21.99
CA SER A 21 -3.41 -9.55 -21.27
C SER A 21 -3.77 -8.13 -20.84
N ASN A 22 -4.42 -7.36 -21.70
CA ASN A 22 -4.81 -5.97 -21.37
C ASN A 22 -5.86 -5.88 -20.25
N ALA A 23 -6.76 -6.86 -20.15
CA ALA A 23 -7.80 -6.87 -19.12
C ALA A 23 -7.20 -7.08 -17.71
N VAL A 24 -6.21 -7.95 -17.57
CA VAL A 24 -5.54 -8.22 -16.29
C VAL A 24 -4.75 -7.01 -15.80
N TYR A 25 -4.03 -6.32 -16.68
CA TYR A 25 -3.29 -5.10 -16.30
C TYR A 25 -4.21 -3.96 -15.88
N ALA A 26 -5.37 -3.81 -16.52
CA ALA A 26 -6.34 -2.77 -16.18
C ALA A 26 -6.96 -3.00 -14.79
N ASP A 27 -7.22 -4.24 -14.41
CA ASP A 27 -7.77 -4.57 -13.10
C ASP A 27 -6.74 -4.34 -11.98
N ALA A 28 -5.51 -4.78 -12.17
CA ALA A 28 -4.41 -4.53 -11.24
C ALA A 28 -4.15 -3.02 -11.02
N SER A 29 -4.17 -2.24 -12.10
CA SER A 29 -4.01 -0.78 -11.99
C SER A 29 -5.12 -0.12 -11.19
N ARG A 30 -6.38 -0.54 -11.36
CA ARG A 30 -7.53 -0.03 -10.58
C ARG A 30 -7.44 -0.41 -9.11
N GLU A 31 -6.96 -1.61 -8.80
CA GLU A 31 -6.74 -2.06 -7.43
C GLU A 31 -5.74 -1.15 -6.72
N TYR A 32 -4.58 -0.89 -7.33
CA TYR A 32 -3.56 -0.04 -6.71
C TYR A 32 -3.94 1.44 -6.69
N GLN A 33 -4.77 1.91 -7.62
CA GLN A 33 -5.38 3.23 -7.54
C GLN A 33 -6.27 3.36 -6.28
N LEU A 34 -7.08 2.34 -5.99
CA LEU A 34 -7.90 2.29 -4.79
C LEU A 34 -7.04 2.20 -3.51
N LYS A 35 -6.01 1.34 -3.49
CA LYS A 35 -5.07 1.24 -2.36
C LYS A 35 -4.35 2.57 -2.09
N ALA A 36 -3.95 3.30 -3.15
CA ALA A 36 -3.37 4.63 -3.01
C ALA A 36 -4.35 5.63 -2.37
N ALA A 37 -5.64 5.59 -2.74
CA ALA A 37 -6.67 6.39 -2.09
C ALA A 37 -6.87 6.01 -0.60
N TYR A 38 -6.75 4.74 -0.27
CA TYR A 38 -6.74 4.29 1.13
C TYR A 38 -5.53 4.82 1.90
N LEU A 39 -4.32 4.84 1.33
CA LEU A 39 -3.14 5.43 1.99
C LEU A 39 -3.39 6.89 2.36
N LEU A 40 -4.02 7.68 1.47
CA LEU A 40 -4.40 9.06 1.77
C LEU A 40 -5.42 9.14 2.93
N ASN A 41 -6.40 8.26 2.95
CA ASN A 41 -7.39 8.21 4.01
C ASN A 41 -6.75 7.78 5.34
N PHE A 42 -5.88 6.79 5.35
CA PHE A 42 -5.12 6.42 6.55
C PHE A 42 -4.35 7.61 7.09
N ALA A 43 -3.64 8.35 6.22
CA ALA A 43 -2.92 9.56 6.61
C ALA A 43 -3.82 10.60 7.30
N ARG A 44 -5.07 10.76 6.87
CA ARG A 44 -6.05 11.74 7.39
C ARG A 44 -6.76 11.29 8.65
N PHE A 45 -7.01 9.99 8.80
CA PHE A 45 -7.80 9.40 9.90
C PHE A 45 -6.95 8.83 11.03
N ILE A 46 -5.66 9.21 11.09
CA ILE A 46 -4.75 8.86 12.18
C ILE A 46 -4.46 10.09 13.02
N TYR A 47 -4.41 9.88 14.32
CA TYR A 47 -3.81 10.82 15.28
C TYR A 47 -2.31 10.54 15.32
N TRP A 48 -1.55 11.39 14.63
CA TRP A 48 -0.09 11.27 14.60
C TRP A 48 0.49 11.69 15.95
N PRO A 49 1.36 10.87 16.55
CA PRO A 49 1.95 11.19 17.85
C PRO A 49 2.75 12.50 17.83
N MET A 50 2.93 13.11 19.00
CA MET A 50 3.86 14.23 19.15
C MET A 50 5.26 13.80 18.72
N GLY A 51 5.95 14.63 17.93
CA GLY A 51 7.28 14.30 17.40
C GLY A 51 7.26 13.52 16.06
N SER A 52 6.09 13.17 15.51
CA SER A 52 6.03 12.62 14.15
C SER A 52 6.53 13.59 13.09
N PHE A 53 6.50 14.88 13.35
CA PHE A 53 6.90 15.94 12.43
C PHE A 53 7.98 16.82 13.06
N SER A 54 9.01 17.14 12.28
CA SER A 54 10.14 17.98 12.73
C SER A 54 9.76 19.46 12.86
N SER A 55 8.75 19.94 12.12
CA SER A 55 8.22 21.31 12.18
C SER A 55 6.75 21.36 11.77
N ALA A 56 6.13 22.54 11.90
CA ALA A 56 4.76 22.76 11.43
C ALA A 56 4.63 22.63 9.89
N GLU A 57 5.67 22.96 9.15
CA GLU A 57 5.74 22.93 7.69
C GLU A 57 6.30 21.63 7.14
N ALA A 58 6.77 20.70 8.01
CA ALA A 58 7.32 19.42 7.57
C ALA A 58 6.34 18.66 6.69
N GLU A 59 6.83 18.04 5.63
CA GLU A 59 6.06 17.27 4.68
C GLU A 59 5.54 15.98 5.30
N PHE A 60 4.48 15.44 4.72
CA PHE A 60 3.94 14.12 5.06
C PHE A 60 4.56 13.07 4.13
N ASN A 61 5.45 12.25 4.64
CA ASN A 61 6.22 11.29 3.86
C ASN A 61 5.51 9.92 3.79
N ILE A 62 5.13 9.50 2.59
CA ILE A 62 4.73 8.13 2.28
C ILE A 62 5.92 7.43 1.66
N CYS A 63 6.37 6.34 2.27
CA CYS A 63 7.48 5.54 1.77
C CYS A 63 6.97 4.21 1.21
N VAL A 64 7.59 3.73 0.14
CA VAL A 64 7.39 2.40 -0.42
C VAL A 64 8.71 1.65 -0.32
N TYR A 65 8.69 0.50 0.34
CA TYR A 65 9.83 -0.40 0.46
C TYR A 65 9.61 -1.68 -0.33
N GLY A 66 10.62 -2.10 -1.06
CA GLY A 66 10.53 -3.21 -1.99
C GLY A 66 9.98 -2.78 -3.35
N GLU A 67 9.51 -3.73 -4.14
CA GLU A 67 8.92 -3.47 -5.44
C GLU A 67 7.71 -2.54 -5.31
N ASN A 68 7.64 -1.52 -6.19
CA ASN A 68 6.53 -0.58 -6.21
C ASN A 68 5.37 -1.13 -7.06
N PRO A 69 4.28 -1.62 -6.45
CA PRO A 69 3.15 -2.15 -7.20
C PRO A 69 2.18 -1.06 -7.67
N PHE A 70 2.34 0.17 -7.18
CA PHE A 70 1.44 1.28 -7.51
C PHE A 70 1.71 1.90 -8.88
N GLY A 71 2.94 1.76 -9.42
CA GLY A 71 3.34 2.50 -10.61
C GLY A 71 3.12 4.01 -10.41
N GLU A 72 2.42 4.65 -11.34
CA GLU A 72 2.10 6.10 -11.30
C GLU A 72 0.90 6.42 -10.39
N ASN A 73 0.20 5.42 -9.84
CA ASN A 73 -1.00 5.67 -9.03
C ASN A 73 -0.74 6.44 -7.71
N LEU A 74 0.51 6.60 -7.29
CA LEU A 74 0.85 7.46 -6.14
C LEU A 74 1.06 8.92 -6.51
N GLU A 75 1.24 9.26 -7.77
CA GLU A 75 1.54 10.64 -8.19
C GLU A 75 0.41 11.62 -7.86
N TYR A 76 -0.86 11.16 -7.94
CA TYR A 76 -1.98 12.02 -7.59
C TYR A 76 -1.94 12.47 -6.12
N LEU A 77 -1.27 11.73 -5.23
CA LEU A 77 -1.11 12.09 -3.82
C LEU A 77 -0.29 13.37 -3.63
N LEU A 78 0.65 13.64 -4.55
CA LEU A 78 1.52 14.82 -4.50
C LEU A 78 0.72 16.12 -4.60
N SER A 79 -0.48 16.09 -5.22
CA SER A 79 -1.41 17.21 -5.31
C SER A 79 -2.29 17.38 -4.07
N LYS A 80 -2.22 16.47 -3.09
CA LYS A 80 -3.07 16.44 -1.90
C LYS A 80 -2.32 16.97 -0.67
N LYS A 81 -3.10 17.21 0.38
CA LYS A 81 -2.56 17.61 1.68
C LYS A 81 -3.14 16.74 2.80
N VAL A 82 -2.33 16.52 3.81
CA VAL A 82 -2.68 15.88 5.07
C VAL A 82 -2.39 16.86 6.20
N GLN A 83 -3.40 17.31 6.94
CA GLN A 83 -3.26 18.29 8.03
C GLN A 83 -2.47 19.54 7.60
N ASN A 84 -2.76 20.10 6.44
CA ASN A 84 -2.09 21.22 5.76
C ASN A 84 -0.66 20.96 5.27
N ARG A 85 -0.13 19.75 5.40
CA ARG A 85 1.19 19.34 4.95
C ARG A 85 1.13 18.80 3.51
N SER A 86 2.09 19.18 2.69
CA SER A 86 2.30 18.56 1.37
C SER A 86 2.71 17.10 1.54
N ILE A 87 2.30 16.26 0.61
CA ILE A 87 2.68 14.84 0.61
C ILE A 87 3.89 14.65 -0.28
N THR A 88 4.84 13.83 0.17
CA THR A 88 5.92 13.30 -0.65
C THR A 88 5.83 11.78 -0.70
N VAL A 89 6.29 11.20 -1.81
CA VAL A 89 6.41 9.75 -2.00
C VAL A 89 7.88 9.42 -2.17
N ASN A 90 8.39 8.52 -1.34
CA ASN A 90 9.79 8.13 -1.31
C ASN A 90 9.93 6.62 -1.47
N TYR A 91 10.75 6.18 -2.42
CA TYR A 91 11.07 4.78 -2.62
C TYR A 91 12.33 4.42 -1.82
N LYS A 92 12.27 3.33 -1.05
CA LYS A 92 13.32 2.90 -0.13
C LYS A 92 13.94 1.58 -0.62
N GLU A 93 15.23 1.56 -0.76
CA GLU A 93 16.01 0.37 -1.13
C GLU A 93 16.52 -0.37 0.12
N ASP A 94 16.66 0.32 1.26
CA ASP A 94 17.11 -0.24 2.53
C ASP A 94 16.05 -0.02 3.61
N ILE A 95 15.57 -1.12 4.21
CA ILE A 95 14.60 -1.11 5.30
C ILE A 95 15.12 -0.40 6.56
N ASN A 96 16.42 -0.29 6.73
CA ASN A 96 17.01 0.45 7.85
C ASN A 96 16.98 1.97 7.64
N ASN A 97 16.72 2.45 6.43
CA ASN A 97 16.64 3.87 6.08
C ASN A 97 15.20 4.37 5.91
N ILE A 98 14.35 4.05 6.89
CA ILE A 98 12.92 4.44 6.91
C ILE A 98 12.63 5.56 7.91
N ALA A 99 13.64 6.10 8.57
CA ALA A 99 13.48 7.26 9.44
C ALA A 99 12.84 8.42 8.65
N GLY A 100 11.87 9.10 9.26
CA GLY A 100 11.12 10.19 8.64
C GLY A 100 9.96 9.73 7.73
N CYS A 101 9.74 8.44 7.51
CA CYS A 101 8.51 7.94 6.91
C CYS A 101 7.36 8.09 7.93
N HIS A 102 6.18 8.55 7.47
CA HIS A 102 4.96 8.52 8.27
C HIS A 102 4.13 7.28 7.94
N ILE A 103 3.98 6.97 6.66
CA ILE A 103 3.45 5.68 6.20
C ILE A 103 4.57 4.93 5.50
N LEU A 104 4.74 3.66 5.82
CA LEU A 104 5.61 2.72 5.12
C LEU A 104 4.74 1.64 4.49
N PHE A 105 4.60 1.68 3.17
CA PHE A 105 4.05 0.56 2.42
C PHE A 105 5.17 -0.44 2.15
N VAL A 106 4.92 -1.71 2.48
CA VAL A 106 5.88 -2.81 2.24
C VAL A 106 5.36 -3.63 1.07
N GLY A 107 6.10 -3.65 -0.04
CA GLY A 107 5.83 -4.50 -1.19
C GLY A 107 6.26 -5.95 -0.94
N GLU A 108 5.78 -6.89 -1.76
CA GLU A 108 6.04 -8.33 -1.57
C GLU A 108 7.54 -8.67 -1.52
N SER A 109 8.37 -8.02 -2.34
CA SER A 109 9.82 -8.23 -2.32
C SER A 109 10.51 -7.77 -1.03
N GLY A 110 9.87 -6.88 -0.24
CA GLY A 110 10.38 -6.39 1.04
C GLY A 110 9.93 -7.19 2.26
N LYS A 111 9.13 -8.24 2.07
CA LYS A 111 8.45 -9.04 3.10
C LYS A 111 9.40 -9.58 4.17
N GLU A 112 10.42 -10.29 3.76
CA GLU A 112 11.33 -10.97 4.70
C GLU A 112 12.15 -9.96 5.52
N ASP A 113 12.59 -8.87 4.91
CA ASP A 113 13.30 -7.80 5.61
C ASP A 113 12.41 -7.12 6.63
N PHE A 114 11.17 -6.82 6.27
CA PHE A 114 10.20 -6.25 7.20
C PHE A 114 9.97 -7.18 8.40
N TYR A 115 9.73 -8.48 8.17
CA TYR A 115 9.46 -9.41 9.27
C TYR A 115 10.65 -9.53 10.23
N ARG A 116 11.86 -9.46 9.72
CA ARG A 116 13.08 -9.48 10.54
C ARG A 116 13.17 -8.31 11.50
N ILE A 117 12.74 -7.10 11.09
CA ILE A 117 12.84 -5.87 11.89
C ILE A 117 11.53 -5.43 12.52
N SER A 118 10.41 -6.12 12.26
CA SER A 118 9.06 -5.69 12.67
C SER A 118 8.92 -5.43 14.18
N SER A 119 9.65 -6.17 15.01
CA SER A 119 9.67 -6.00 16.46
C SER A 119 10.49 -4.79 16.94
N THR A 120 11.39 -4.29 16.12
CA THR A 120 12.30 -3.17 16.41
C THR A 120 12.03 -1.93 15.56
N MET A 121 10.89 -1.92 14.85
CA MET A 121 10.48 -0.80 14.02
C MET A 121 10.46 0.51 14.80
N PRO A 122 10.93 1.61 14.19
CA PRO A 122 10.78 2.93 14.79
C PRO A 122 9.32 3.25 15.12
N GLN A 123 9.10 3.98 16.21
CA GLN A 123 7.77 4.47 16.55
C GLN A 123 7.29 5.52 15.53
N ASN A 124 6.00 5.81 15.54
CA ASN A 124 5.37 6.85 14.74
C ASN A 124 5.34 6.56 13.22
N ILE A 125 5.65 5.33 12.79
CA ILE A 125 5.52 4.91 11.40
C ILE A 125 4.34 3.94 11.29
N LEU A 126 3.34 4.30 10.48
CA LEU A 126 2.25 3.37 10.12
C LEU A 126 2.75 2.40 9.05
N THR A 127 2.76 1.12 9.34
CA THR A 127 3.10 0.09 8.36
C THR A 127 1.85 -0.46 7.66
N VAL A 128 1.89 -0.53 6.36
CA VAL A 128 0.78 -0.95 5.48
C VAL A 128 1.31 -1.93 4.45
N SER A 129 0.57 -2.98 4.14
CA SER A 129 0.91 -3.91 3.06
C SER A 129 -0.33 -4.63 2.53
N ASP A 130 -0.18 -5.29 1.40
CA ASP A 130 -1.12 -6.27 0.85
C ASP A 130 -0.57 -7.71 0.89
N ILE A 131 0.54 -7.91 1.58
CA ILE A 131 1.12 -9.22 1.88
C ILE A 131 0.16 -9.97 2.81
N GLU A 132 -0.23 -11.18 2.43
CA GLU A 132 -1.10 -12.03 3.25
C GLU A 132 -0.46 -12.33 4.61
N GLY A 133 -1.24 -12.13 5.67
CA GLY A 133 -0.80 -12.33 7.04
C GLY A 133 0.12 -11.25 7.60
N PHE A 134 0.29 -10.11 6.90
CA PHE A 134 1.12 -8.99 7.32
C PHE A 134 0.80 -8.52 8.74
N GLY A 135 -0.49 -8.38 9.07
CA GLY A 135 -0.93 -7.97 10.40
C GLY A 135 -0.54 -8.96 11.51
N SER A 136 -0.49 -10.25 11.21
CA SER A 136 -0.08 -11.31 12.18
C SER A 136 1.43 -11.35 12.40
N LYS A 137 2.20 -10.76 11.49
CA LYS A 137 3.68 -10.72 11.50
C LYS A 137 4.24 -9.35 11.96
N GLY A 138 3.42 -8.55 12.65
CA GLY A 138 3.85 -7.28 13.23
C GLY A 138 3.52 -6.04 12.36
N GLY A 139 2.82 -6.22 11.23
CA GLY A 139 2.26 -5.12 10.46
C GLY A 139 1.04 -4.50 11.13
N MET A 140 0.68 -3.27 10.75
CA MET A 140 -0.44 -2.53 11.36
C MET A 140 -1.70 -2.55 10.50
N ILE A 141 -1.60 -2.28 9.20
CA ILE A 141 -2.73 -2.35 8.27
C ILE A 141 -2.40 -3.34 7.17
N GLU A 142 -3.30 -4.27 6.95
CA GLU A 142 -3.21 -5.29 5.91
C GLU A 142 -4.38 -5.11 4.94
N PHE A 143 -4.10 -4.86 3.67
CA PHE A 143 -5.13 -4.94 2.64
C PHE A 143 -5.51 -6.40 2.40
N ILE A 144 -6.80 -6.65 2.38
CA ILE A 144 -7.36 -7.98 2.16
C ILE A 144 -8.41 -7.93 1.05
N ARG A 145 -8.66 -9.06 0.42
CA ARG A 145 -9.73 -9.19 -0.57
C ARG A 145 -10.90 -9.98 0.06
N VAL A 146 -12.06 -9.35 0.11
CA VAL A 146 -13.31 -9.95 0.62
C VAL A 146 -14.39 -9.73 -0.43
N ASP A 147 -15.06 -10.80 -0.87
CA ASP A 147 -16.10 -10.75 -1.92
C ASP A 147 -15.69 -9.94 -3.16
N ASN A 148 -14.46 -10.19 -3.62
CA ASN A 148 -13.84 -9.49 -4.75
C ASN A 148 -13.68 -7.97 -4.59
N LYS A 149 -13.75 -7.46 -3.35
CA LYS A 149 -13.54 -6.05 -2.98
C LYS A 149 -12.28 -5.91 -2.15
N ILE A 150 -11.57 -4.81 -2.35
CA ILE A 150 -10.44 -4.46 -1.50
C ILE A 150 -10.98 -3.89 -0.19
N LYS A 151 -10.61 -4.53 0.89
CA LYS A 151 -10.86 -4.16 2.28
C LYS A 151 -9.53 -4.03 3.01
N PHE A 152 -9.55 -3.76 4.30
CA PHE A 152 -8.36 -3.77 5.14
C PHE A 152 -8.68 -4.22 6.55
N SER A 153 -7.67 -4.85 7.18
CA SER A 153 -7.67 -5.21 8.60
C SER A 153 -6.70 -4.31 9.35
N ILE A 154 -6.97 -4.02 10.60
CA ILE A 154 -6.11 -3.21 11.48
C ILE A 154 -5.63 -4.07 12.66
N ASN A 155 -4.32 -4.12 12.87
CA ASN A 155 -3.72 -4.62 14.09
C ASN A 155 -3.60 -3.47 15.11
N VAL A 156 -4.64 -3.28 15.92
CA VAL A 156 -4.74 -2.23 16.93
C VAL A 156 -3.65 -2.38 18.00
N THR A 157 -3.34 -3.61 18.37
CA THR A 157 -2.30 -3.92 19.38
C THR A 157 -0.94 -3.40 18.91
N GLN A 158 -0.53 -3.72 17.68
CA GLN A 158 0.76 -3.27 17.14
C GLN A 158 0.78 -1.76 16.93
N SER A 159 -0.32 -1.19 16.45
CA SER A 159 -0.44 0.26 16.24
C SER A 159 -0.29 1.04 17.54
N THR A 160 -0.93 0.57 18.62
CA THR A 160 -0.85 1.20 19.93
C THR A 160 0.59 1.16 20.49
N LYS A 161 1.31 0.04 20.32
CA LYS A 161 2.73 -0.07 20.70
C LYS A 161 3.61 0.95 19.97
N SER A 162 3.27 1.28 18.73
CA SER A 162 3.99 2.29 17.92
C SER A 162 3.47 3.73 18.11
N GLY A 163 2.55 3.95 19.05
CA GLY A 163 1.98 5.27 19.32
C GLY A 163 0.91 5.73 18.33
N ILE A 164 0.55 4.90 17.36
CA ILE A 164 -0.46 5.21 16.34
C ILE A 164 -1.87 5.00 16.92
N LYS A 165 -2.73 6.01 16.76
CA LYS A 165 -4.14 5.96 17.15
C LYS A 165 -5.03 6.30 15.96
N TYR A 166 -6.12 5.57 15.82
CA TYR A 166 -7.07 5.73 14.72
C TYR A 166 -8.29 6.54 15.16
N ARG A 167 -8.85 7.32 14.25
CA ARG A 167 -10.18 7.91 14.44
C ARG A 167 -11.24 6.81 14.31
N SER A 168 -12.37 6.94 15.03
CA SER A 168 -13.43 5.95 15.05
C SER A 168 -13.93 5.60 13.65
N GLN A 169 -14.05 6.61 12.78
CA GLN A 169 -14.50 6.43 11.40
C GLN A 169 -13.63 5.46 10.60
N LEU A 170 -12.32 5.38 10.89
CA LEU A 170 -11.45 4.41 10.23
C LEU A 170 -11.64 3.00 10.79
N LEU A 171 -11.84 2.89 12.11
CA LEU A 171 -12.10 1.62 12.77
C LEU A 171 -13.43 0.99 12.34
N GLU A 172 -14.47 1.82 12.14
CA GLU A 172 -15.80 1.38 11.72
C GLU A 172 -15.85 0.78 10.32
N VAL A 173 -14.94 1.19 9.43
CA VAL A 173 -14.87 0.69 8.04
C VAL A 173 -13.82 -0.40 7.84
N ALA A 174 -13.05 -0.73 8.87
CA ALA A 174 -12.14 -1.86 8.85
C ALA A 174 -12.92 -3.18 8.87
N GLU A 175 -12.49 -4.15 8.08
CA GLU A 175 -13.12 -5.49 8.04
C GLU A 175 -12.86 -6.28 9.31
N ASN A 176 -11.64 -6.16 9.87
CA ASN A 176 -11.25 -6.81 11.11
C ASN A 176 -10.36 -5.89 11.97
N LEU A 177 -10.56 -5.97 13.28
CA LEU A 177 -9.69 -5.39 14.31
C LEU A 177 -9.03 -6.49 15.11
N ARG A 178 -7.68 -6.43 15.30
CA ARG A 178 -6.86 -7.41 16.02
C ARG A 178 -6.06 -6.75 17.13
#